data_ec0081f09de1904357cad9901ba06a30
#
_entry.id   ec0081f09de1904357cad9901ba06a30
#
_cell.length_a   1.000
_cell.length_b   1.000
_cell.length_c   1.000
_cell.angle_alpha   90.00
_cell.angle_beta   90.00
_cell.angle_gamma   90.00
#
_symmetry.space_group_name_H-M   'P 1'
#
loop_
_entity.id
_entity.type
_entity.pdbx_description
1 polymer ?
#
loop_
_entity_poly.entity_id
_entity_poly.type
_entity_poly.pdbx_seq_one_letter_code
_entity_poly.pdbx_strand_id
1 'polypeptide(L)'
;MILKNFLNEIDSIIDRDPAAGSRIGVVFLYPTFHVMCFYKIGNIFWRYNLKFFARMIMHIARIFTGIEIHPAAKIGSNFFMDHGLGIVIGETAEIGQNVTIYQGVTLGGIMPSVESDSQRNQKRHPTIGNNV
;
A
#
# COMPACT_ATOMS: atom_id res chain seq x y z
N MET A 1 -15.78 1.40 -15.31
CA MET A 1 -15.11 0.39 -14.44
C MET A 1 -14.13 1.04 -13.46
N ILE A 2 -13.18 1.84 -13.90
CA ILE A 2 -12.16 2.49 -13.03
C ILE A 2 -12.80 3.41 -11.97
N LEU A 3 -13.71 4.28 -12.36
CA LEU A 3 -14.39 5.21 -11.45
C LEU A 3 -15.21 4.47 -10.38
N LYS A 4 -15.89 3.38 -10.76
CA LYS A 4 -16.65 2.56 -9.81
C LYS A 4 -15.75 1.92 -8.74
N ASN A 5 -14.60 1.39 -9.15
CA ASN A 5 -13.63 0.81 -8.22
C ASN A 5 -13.05 1.88 -7.27
N PHE A 6 -12.81 3.07 -7.78
CA PHE A 6 -12.33 4.20 -7.00
C PHE A 6 -13.35 4.65 -5.94
N LEU A 7 -14.62 4.76 -6.31
CA LEU A 7 -15.69 5.09 -5.36
C LEU A 7 -15.87 4.00 -4.31
N ASN A 8 -15.81 2.73 -4.70
CA ASN A 8 -15.91 1.62 -3.76
C ASN A 8 -14.77 1.64 -2.72
N GLU A 9 -13.56 2.02 -3.10
CA GLU A 9 -12.44 2.17 -2.14
C GLU A 9 -12.68 3.29 -1.15
N ILE A 10 -13.21 4.44 -1.61
CA ILE A 10 -13.59 5.56 -0.73
C ILE A 10 -14.69 5.12 0.24
N ASP A 11 -15.74 4.49 -0.26
CA ASP A 11 -16.86 4.02 0.56
C ASP A 11 -16.41 2.99 1.58
N SER A 12 -15.49 2.10 1.20
CA SER A 12 -14.88 1.12 2.10
C SER A 12 -14.06 1.74 3.25
N ILE A 13 -13.48 2.93 3.05
CA ILE A 13 -12.82 3.68 4.12
C ILE A 13 -13.87 4.27 5.07
N ILE A 14 -14.94 4.87 4.51
CA ILE A 14 -16.03 5.45 5.31
C ILE A 14 -16.72 4.39 6.17
N ASP A 15 -16.95 3.19 5.63
CA ASP A 15 -17.58 2.09 6.35
C ASP A 15 -16.75 1.56 7.53
N ARG A 16 -15.43 1.75 7.48
CA ARG A 16 -14.48 1.21 8.49
C ARG A 16 -13.93 2.24 9.46
N ASP A 17 -14.03 3.52 9.14
CA ASP A 17 -13.59 4.60 10.01
C ASP A 17 -14.76 5.51 10.40
N PRO A 18 -15.21 5.44 11.67
CA PRO A 18 -16.29 6.31 12.17
C PRO A 18 -15.97 7.82 12.06
N ALA A 19 -14.70 8.19 11.96
CA ALA A 19 -14.29 9.59 11.78
C ALA A 19 -14.39 10.07 10.32
N ALA A 20 -14.57 9.16 9.37
CA ALA A 20 -14.69 9.48 7.95
C ALA A 20 -16.10 10.03 7.62
N GLY A 21 -16.26 11.35 7.67
CA GLY A 21 -17.57 11.99 7.51
C GLY A 21 -18.07 12.13 6.07
N SER A 22 -17.20 12.05 5.04
CA SER A 22 -17.61 12.27 3.64
C SER A 22 -16.56 11.77 2.64
N ARG A 23 -17.00 11.49 1.40
CA ARG A 23 -16.10 11.13 0.30
C ARG A 23 -15.06 12.22 0.01
N ILE A 24 -15.45 13.49 0.08
CA ILE A 24 -14.55 14.64 -0.12
C ILE A 24 -13.50 14.65 0.98
N GLY A 25 -13.89 14.40 2.24
CA GLY A 25 -12.97 14.29 3.35
C GLY A 25 -11.93 13.18 3.14
N VAL A 26 -12.35 12.00 2.68
CA VAL A 26 -11.44 10.89 2.38
C VAL A 26 -10.43 11.28 1.30
N VAL A 27 -10.89 11.88 0.21
CA VAL A 27 -10.02 12.29 -0.91
C VAL A 27 -8.93 13.27 -0.48
N PHE A 28 -9.25 14.21 0.40
CA PHE A 28 -8.31 15.28 0.76
C PHE A 28 -7.53 15.05 2.06
N LEU A 29 -8.05 14.24 2.99
CA LEU A 29 -7.51 14.15 4.35
C LEU A 29 -6.96 12.77 4.73
N TYR A 30 -7.16 11.74 3.89
CA TYR A 30 -6.75 10.37 4.23
C TYR A 30 -5.46 9.93 3.54
N PRO A 31 -4.35 9.78 4.31
CA PRO A 31 -3.08 9.32 3.75
C PRO A 31 -3.16 7.96 3.06
N THR A 32 -3.99 7.05 3.58
CA THR A 32 -4.23 5.74 2.95
C THR A 32 -4.74 5.87 1.52
N PHE A 33 -5.68 6.79 1.28
CA PHE A 33 -6.20 7.06 -0.05
C PHE A 33 -5.11 7.62 -0.98
N HIS A 34 -4.35 8.60 -0.49
CA HIS A 34 -3.28 9.23 -1.27
C HIS A 34 -2.21 8.22 -1.66
N VAL A 35 -1.67 7.46 -0.69
CA VAL A 35 -0.61 6.49 -0.98
C VAL A 35 -1.08 5.38 -1.92
N MET A 36 -2.35 4.96 -1.84
CA MET A 36 -2.90 3.97 -2.76
C MET A 36 -3.04 4.49 -4.19
N CYS A 37 -3.34 5.78 -4.38
CA CYS A 37 -3.30 6.42 -5.70
C CYS A 37 -1.88 6.38 -6.29
N PHE A 38 -0.88 6.77 -5.51
CA PHE A 38 0.53 6.69 -5.92
C PHE A 38 0.96 5.24 -6.20
N TYR A 39 0.55 4.30 -5.35
CA TYR A 39 0.88 2.89 -5.51
C TYR A 39 0.33 2.32 -6.83
N LYS A 40 -0.91 2.62 -7.19
CA LYS A 40 -1.48 2.16 -8.47
C LYS A 40 -0.65 2.65 -9.65
N ILE A 41 -0.23 3.91 -9.64
CA ILE A 41 0.63 4.49 -10.68
C ILE A 41 2.01 3.82 -10.64
N GLY A 42 2.65 3.75 -9.48
CA GLY A 42 3.96 3.13 -9.30
C GLY A 42 3.98 1.65 -9.71
N ASN A 43 2.93 0.90 -9.38
CA ASN A 43 2.79 -0.49 -9.77
C ASN A 43 2.66 -0.67 -11.29
N ILE A 44 1.96 0.23 -12.00
CA ILE A 44 1.91 0.22 -13.46
C ILE A 44 3.32 0.41 -14.04
N PHE A 45 4.07 1.41 -13.60
CA PHE A 45 5.45 1.64 -14.03
C PHE A 45 6.34 0.43 -13.73
N TRP A 46 6.18 -0.19 -12.56
CA TRP A 46 6.90 -1.41 -12.20
C TRP A 46 6.64 -2.55 -13.17
N ARG A 47 5.38 -2.79 -13.52
CA ARG A 47 4.96 -3.84 -14.46
C ARG A 47 5.50 -3.62 -15.87
N TYR A 48 5.70 -2.37 -16.28
CA TYR A 48 6.35 -2.01 -17.55
C TYR A 48 7.89 -1.99 -17.47
N ASN A 49 8.47 -2.53 -16.39
CA ASN A 49 9.91 -2.57 -16.13
C ASN A 49 10.58 -1.20 -16.00
N LEU A 50 9.83 -0.14 -15.77
CA LEU A 50 10.31 1.21 -15.49
C LEU A 50 10.57 1.38 -13.99
N LYS A 51 11.45 0.52 -13.44
CA LYS A 51 11.65 0.34 -11.99
C LYS A 51 12.12 1.59 -11.28
N PHE A 52 13.00 2.38 -11.90
CA PHE A 52 13.48 3.64 -11.32
C PHE A 52 12.32 4.61 -11.09
N PHE A 53 11.48 4.83 -12.10
CA PHE A 53 10.34 5.74 -12.01
C PHE A 53 9.29 5.23 -11.03
N ALA A 54 9.02 3.92 -11.03
CA ALA A 54 8.13 3.30 -10.07
C ALA A 54 8.57 3.58 -8.62
N ARG A 55 9.84 3.39 -8.32
CA ARG A 55 10.41 3.66 -7.00
C ARG A 55 10.43 5.14 -6.66
N MET A 56 10.71 6.01 -7.63
CA MET A 56 10.66 7.46 -7.43
C MET A 56 9.25 7.93 -7.05
N ILE A 57 8.21 7.42 -7.74
CA ILE A 57 6.81 7.72 -7.42
C ILE A 57 6.49 7.30 -5.97
N MET A 58 6.89 6.11 -5.56
CA MET A 58 6.64 5.63 -4.20
C MET A 58 7.49 6.34 -3.15
N HIS A 59 8.67 6.81 -3.49
CA HIS A 59 9.48 7.65 -2.61
C HIS A 59 8.81 9.01 -2.34
N ILE A 60 8.27 9.64 -3.39
CA ILE A 60 7.47 10.87 -3.25
C ILE A 60 6.25 10.62 -2.38
N ALA A 61 5.52 9.53 -2.62
CA ALA A 61 4.37 9.14 -1.80
C ALA A 61 4.72 9.01 -0.31
N ARG A 62 5.86 8.38 0.00
CA ARG A 62 6.37 8.24 1.37
C ARG A 62 6.63 9.60 2.03
N ILE A 63 7.20 10.56 1.31
CA ILE A 63 7.46 11.92 1.84
C ILE A 63 6.15 12.60 2.23
N PHE A 64 5.10 12.48 1.40
CA PHE A 64 3.82 13.11 1.66
C PHE A 64 2.95 12.41 2.68
N THR A 65 3.04 11.08 2.79
CA THR A 65 2.09 10.28 3.59
C THR A 65 2.70 9.65 4.84
N GLY A 66 4.03 9.54 4.91
CA GLY A 66 4.70 8.77 5.96
C GLY A 66 4.51 7.26 5.83
N ILE A 67 4.02 6.76 4.69
CA ILE A 67 3.76 5.35 4.41
C ILE A 67 4.70 4.88 3.30
N GLU A 68 5.40 3.77 3.54
CA GLU A 68 6.29 3.16 2.57
C GLU A 68 5.65 1.91 1.97
N ILE A 69 5.45 1.91 0.66
CA ILE A 69 4.97 0.73 -0.09
C ILE A 69 5.92 0.50 -1.27
N HIS A 70 6.45 -0.71 -1.36
CA HIS A 70 7.23 -1.08 -2.54
C HIS A 70 6.31 -1.26 -3.75
N PRO A 71 6.62 -0.70 -4.93
CA PRO A 71 5.73 -0.74 -6.09
C PRO A 71 5.48 -2.16 -6.63
N ALA A 72 6.32 -3.13 -6.28
CA ALA A 72 6.13 -4.55 -6.64
C ALA A 72 5.18 -5.32 -5.73
N ALA A 73 4.85 -4.79 -4.54
CA ALA A 73 3.93 -5.45 -3.62
C ALA A 73 2.59 -5.75 -4.32
N LYS A 74 1.94 -6.85 -3.94
CA LYS A 74 0.62 -7.22 -4.45
C LYS A 74 -0.42 -6.86 -3.41
N ILE A 75 -1.31 -5.94 -3.75
CA ILE A 75 -2.34 -5.45 -2.82
C ILE A 75 -3.71 -5.66 -3.45
N GLY A 76 -4.59 -6.37 -2.74
CA GLY A 76 -5.98 -6.61 -3.12
C GLY A 76 -6.86 -5.36 -2.98
N SER A 77 -8.12 -5.50 -3.37
CA SER A 77 -9.11 -4.42 -3.28
C SER A 77 -9.50 -4.12 -1.82
N ASN A 78 -9.97 -2.89 -1.59
CA ASN A 78 -10.43 -2.41 -0.29
C ASN A 78 -9.39 -2.55 0.83
N PHE A 79 -8.12 -2.31 0.50
CA PHE A 79 -7.05 -2.24 1.49
C PHE A 79 -7.11 -0.89 2.22
N PHE A 80 -7.17 -0.93 3.54
CA PHE A 80 -7.25 0.26 4.39
C PHE A 80 -6.10 0.30 5.40
N MET A 81 -5.44 1.43 5.47
CA MET A 81 -4.41 1.73 6.47
C MET A 81 -4.93 2.80 7.40
N ASP A 82 -5.38 2.41 8.60
CA ASP A 82 -5.88 3.34 9.59
C ASP A 82 -4.71 4.12 10.21
N HIS A 83 -4.82 5.44 10.24
CA HIS A 83 -3.76 6.41 10.53
C HIS A 83 -2.56 6.35 9.56
N GLY A 84 -1.99 5.19 9.34
CA GLY A 84 -1.01 4.87 8.31
C GLY A 84 0.45 5.22 8.63
N LEU A 85 0.74 6.18 9.49
CA LEU A 85 2.09 6.66 9.74
C LEU A 85 3.05 5.52 10.13
N GLY A 86 4.19 5.43 9.44
CA GLY A 86 5.23 4.43 9.73
C GLY A 86 4.90 3.02 9.25
N ILE A 87 3.87 2.83 8.43
CA ILE A 87 3.64 1.55 7.76
C ILE A 87 4.74 1.31 6.72
N VAL A 88 5.24 0.07 6.67
CA VAL A 88 6.20 -0.37 5.66
C VAL A 88 5.71 -1.66 5.02
N ILE A 89 5.56 -1.66 3.69
CA ILE A 89 5.15 -2.82 2.91
C ILE A 89 6.26 -3.14 1.90
N GLY A 90 6.92 -4.29 2.11
CA GLY A 90 8.08 -4.71 1.34
C GLY A 90 7.76 -5.29 -0.05
N GLU A 91 8.80 -5.48 -0.84
CA GLU A 91 8.75 -5.82 -2.28
C GLU A 91 7.90 -7.05 -2.60
N THR A 92 8.04 -8.13 -1.83
CA THR A 92 7.34 -9.40 -2.10
C THR A 92 6.15 -9.65 -1.17
N ALA A 93 5.67 -8.60 -0.48
CA ALA A 93 4.47 -8.69 0.33
C ALA A 93 3.23 -8.93 -0.55
N GLU A 94 2.34 -9.77 -0.06
CA GLU A 94 1.06 -10.04 -0.69
C GLU A 94 -0.06 -9.77 0.33
N ILE A 95 -1.02 -8.96 -0.05
CA ILE A 95 -2.15 -8.55 0.79
C ILE A 95 -3.44 -8.87 0.06
N GLY A 96 -4.31 -9.63 0.70
CA GLY A 96 -5.61 -10.01 0.18
C GLY A 96 -6.61 -8.85 0.08
N GLN A 97 -7.88 -9.20 -0.08
CA GLN A 97 -8.98 -8.24 -0.14
C GLN A 97 -9.51 -7.90 1.24
N ASN A 98 -10.07 -6.70 1.41
CA ASN A 98 -10.72 -6.23 2.64
C ASN A 98 -9.81 -6.33 3.87
N VAL A 99 -8.54 -5.98 3.73
CA VAL A 99 -7.56 -6.00 4.82
C VAL A 99 -7.46 -4.61 5.44
N THR A 100 -7.41 -4.55 6.76
CA THR A 100 -7.12 -3.33 7.52
C THR A 100 -5.84 -3.50 8.31
N ILE A 101 -4.95 -2.54 8.23
CA ILE A 101 -3.75 -2.46 9.07
C ILE A 101 -3.65 -1.09 9.72
N TYR A 102 -2.95 -1.02 10.84
CA TYR A 102 -2.78 0.20 11.62
C TYR A 102 -1.38 0.78 11.45
N GLN A 103 -1.20 1.99 11.97
CA GLN A 103 0.09 2.69 11.97
C GLN A 103 1.22 1.81 12.53
N GLY A 104 2.43 2.00 12.02
CA GLY A 104 3.63 1.31 12.51
C GLY A 104 3.75 -0.16 12.12
N VAL A 105 2.79 -0.73 11.39
CA VAL A 105 2.87 -2.12 10.92
C VAL A 105 3.96 -2.24 9.86
N THR A 106 4.83 -3.23 10.02
CA THR A 106 5.87 -3.56 9.05
C THR A 106 5.65 -4.94 8.46
N LEU A 107 5.39 -5.00 7.16
CA LEU A 107 5.42 -6.23 6.37
C LEU A 107 6.82 -6.36 5.75
N GLY A 108 7.78 -6.70 6.61
CA GLY A 108 9.20 -6.74 6.30
C GLY A 108 9.73 -8.13 6.02
N GLY A 109 10.99 -8.21 5.55
CA GLY A 109 11.72 -9.45 5.41
C GLY A 109 12.38 -9.88 6.72
N ILE A 110 12.60 -11.19 6.88
CA ILE A 110 13.33 -11.76 8.00
C ILE A 110 14.83 -11.55 7.74
N MET A 111 15.53 -10.90 8.69
CA MET A 111 16.98 -10.68 8.67
C MET A 111 17.54 -10.17 7.32
N PRO A 112 17.00 -9.07 6.76
CA PRO A 112 17.41 -8.60 5.43
C PRO A 112 18.87 -8.13 5.34
N SER A 113 19.51 -7.84 6.47
CA SER A 113 20.90 -7.41 6.55
C SER A 113 21.91 -8.58 6.48
N VAL A 114 21.43 -9.81 6.58
CA VAL A 114 22.26 -11.02 6.52
C VAL A 114 21.94 -11.76 5.24
N GLU A 115 22.96 -12.14 4.48
CA GLU A 115 22.83 -12.89 3.23
C GLU A 115 21.88 -12.22 2.20
N SER A 116 22.01 -10.92 2.02
CA SER A 116 21.16 -10.13 1.11
C SER A 116 21.09 -10.72 -0.31
N ASP A 117 22.19 -11.25 -0.83
CA ASP A 117 22.22 -11.83 -2.18
C ASP A 117 21.37 -13.09 -2.32
N SER A 118 21.33 -13.93 -1.29
CA SER A 118 20.49 -15.15 -1.29
C SER A 118 19.00 -14.83 -1.22
N GLN A 119 18.62 -13.65 -0.73
CA GLN A 119 17.23 -13.20 -0.60
C GLN A 119 16.71 -12.46 -1.83
N ARG A 120 17.56 -12.14 -2.80
CA ARG A 120 17.14 -11.50 -4.05
C ARG A 120 16.27 -12.45 -4.87
N ASN A 121 15.23 -11.91 -5.51
CA ASN A 121 14.29 -12.64 -6.36
C ASN A 121 13.54 -13.78 -5.64
N GLN A 122 13.49 -13.75 -4.31
CA GLN A 122 12.75 -14.73 -3.50
C GLN A 122 11.63 -14.06 -2.72
N LYS A 123 10.60 -14.86 -2.38
CA LYS A 123 9.54 -14.45 -1.45
C LYS A 123 10.14 -14.32 -0.05
N ARG A 124 10.22 -13.09 0.48
CA ARG A 124 10.83 -12.77 1.78
C ARG A 124 9.96 -11.90 2.68
N HIS A 125 8.82 -11.45 2.19
CA HIS A 125 7.85 -10.65 2.93
C HIS A 125 6.57 -11.46 3.18
N PRO A 126 5.79 -11.15 4.23
CA PRO A 126 4.62 -11.93 4.59
C PRO A 126 3.51 -11.86 3.53
N THR A 127 2.62 -12.86 3.62
CA THR A 127 1.34 -12.90 2.92
C THR A 127 0.22 -12.73 3.95
N ILE A 128 -0.64 -11.75 3.74
CA ILE A 128 -1.85 -11.50 4.52
C ILE A 128 -3.04 -11.98 3.71
N GLY A 129 -3.91 -12.79 4.32
CA GLY A 129 -5.11 -13.31 3.67
C GLY A 129 -6.19 -12.26 3.48
N ASN A 130 -7.37 -12.71 3.04
CA ASN A 130 -8.53 -11.83 2.89
C ASN A 130 -9.20 -11.59 4.26
N ASN A 131 -9.85 -10.43 4.41
CA ASN A 131 -10.67 -10.08 5.58
C ASN A 131 -9.91 -10.09 6.91
N VAL A 132 -8.65 -9.68 6.91
CA VAL A 132 -7.78 -9.55 8.08
C VAL A 132 -7.80 -8.12 8.59
#